data_f3992e6bad6d7467fc89c304d2b174a2
#
_entry.id   f3992e6bad6d7467fc89c304d2b174a2
#
_cell.length_a   1.000
_cell.length_b   1.000
_cell.length_c   1.000
_cell.angle_alpha   90.00
_cell.angle_beta   90.00
_cell.angle_gamma   90.00
#
_symmetry.space_group_name_H-M   'P 1'
#
loop_
_entity.id
_entity.type
_entity.pdbx_description
1 polymer ?
#
loop_
_entity_poly.entity_id
_entity_poly.type
_entity_poly.pdbx_seq_one_letter_code
_entity_poly.pdbx_strand_id
1 'polypeptide(L)'
;MNLKTYHIPYSHSLLPLELPEQRVVFEADLPALEPMHDWKERLVQKLDAPTAGAPLCSMLSPKQHIVLLVEDNTRHTPVKEILPILCDYLCAHGCALSQIEILIAPGTHRVMTEDELLEKLGPFAMEHLKISQHDYRDASSLVTLESVSVSGIEIPVSVNRTAVEADLLIGLGNIIPHPNAGYSGGAKILDPGCCGKETVSATHISAALMGYLPLGQMENQCRDGLEQVARRVGLDFIINVVLDAENRVVDLVTGDFVQAHRAGAQSAKKAFGVPLPCQADILISCSYPYDIDYWQCEKALISGYFAVKKGGIIILAAPCLEGLAHNHDDLLSWLGMSSEDAKVRLRYLWSSKEPGDLVSASIAIGAVTVREHAQIFIYSQGLTDGEISTMGYRGFSSLQAAVDAALDEKPDGVIGILKRGGDCLPLLASSEER
;
A
#
# COMPACT_ATOMS: atom_id res chain seq x y z
N MET A 1 1.53 -10.17 39.58
CA MET A 1 1.40 -10.71 38.22
C MET A 1 2.79 -10.97 37.66
N ASN A 2 3.00 -12.09 36.96
CA ASN A 2 4.29 -12.34 36.33
C ASN A 2 4.42 -11.43 35.10
N LEU A 3 5.44 -10.54 35.07
CA LEU A 3 5.76 -9.69 33.94
C LEU A 3 6.73 -10.42 33.01
N LYS A 4 6.54 -10.24 31.71
CA LYS A 4 7.44 -10.72 30.66
C LYS A 4 7.79 -9.54 29.73
N THR A 5 9.06 -9.46 29.34
CA THR A 5 9.55 -8.47 28.41
C THR A 5 9.25 -8.90 26.98
N TYR A 6 8.57 -8.04 26.25
CA TYR A 6 8.34 -8.15 24.81
C TYR A 6 9.15 -7.09 24.07
N HIS A 7 9.59 -7.40 22.86
CA HIS A 7 10.40 -6.49 22.04
C HIS A 7 9.58 -5.97 20.87
N ILE A 8 9.34 -4.68 20.86
CA ILE A 8 8.41 -3.99 19.95
C ILE A 8 9.22 -3.24 18.87
N PRO A 9 9.05 -3.55 17.58
CA PRO A 9 9.69 -2.81 16.50
C PRO A 9 9.31 -1.33 16.51
N TYR A 10 10.31 -0.46 16.41
CA TYR A 10 10.15 0.99 16.43
C TYR A 10 11.32 1.64 15.68
N SER A 11 11.09 2.13 14.45
CA SER A 11 12.16 2.56 13.55
C SER A 11 13.21 1.45 13.36
N HIS A 12 14.46 1.77 13.59
CA HIS A 12 15.59 0.83 13.47
C HIS A 12 15.95 0.11 14.80
N SER A 13 15.05 0.13 15.80
CA SER A 13 15.29 -0.41 17.12
C SER A 13 14.16 -1.31 17.61
N LEU A 14 14.42 -2.01 18.70
CA LEU A 14 13.42 -2.76 19.44
C LEU A 14 13.23 -2.13 20.81
N LEU A 15 12.02 -1.71 21.14
CA LEU A 15 11.67 -1.16 22.46
C LEU A 15 11.28 -2.31 23.40
N PRO A 16 11.90 -2.43 24.58
CA PRO A 16 11.43 -3.38 25.59
C PRO A 16 10.11 -2.89 26.20
N LEU A 17 9.19 -3.83 26.39
CA LEU A 17 7.86 -3.56 26.94
C LEU A 17 7.51 -4.67 27.94
N GLU A 18 7.24 -4.27 29.20
CA GLU A 18 6.86 -5.18 30.26
C GLU A 18 5.35 -5.39 30.30
N LEU A 19 4.88 -6.62 30.06
CA LEU A 19 3.45 -6.95 30.05
C LEU A 19 3.14 -8.11 31.00
N PRO A 20 1.92 -8.15 31.59
CA PRO A 20 1.42 -9.32 32.31
C PRO A 20 1.29 -10.52 31.36
N GLU A 21 2.19 -11.51 31.48
CA GLU A 21 2.31 -12.64 30.55
C GLU A 21 0.98 -13.35 30.32
N GLN A 22 0.22 -13.61 31.37
CA GLN A 22 -1.06 -14.32 31.29
C GLN A 22 -2.19 -13.55 30.61
N ARG A 23 -1.98 -12.27 30.31
CA ARG A 23 -2.96 -11.41 29.60
C ARG A 23 -2.66 -11.27 28.12
N VAL A 24 -1.45 -11.61 27.67
CA VAL A 24 -1.07 -11.57 26.25
C VAL A 24 -1.62 -12.82 25.57
N VAL A 25 -2.65 -12.61 24.73
CA VAL A 25 -3.35 -13.71 24.03
C VAL A 25 -2.75 -14.00 22.66
N PHE A 26 -2.01 -13.05 22.09
CA PHE A 26 -1.19 -13.26 20.90
C PHE A 26 -0.07 -12.22 20.79
N GLU A 27 1.04 -12.66 20.24
CA GLU A 27 2.15 -11.88 19.75
C GLU A 27 2.33 -12.29 18.29
N ALA A 28 1.90 -11.44 17.37
CA ALA A 28 1.73 -11.79 15.98
C ALA A 28 2.78 -11.07 15.11
N ASP A 29 3.41 -11.85 14.24
CA ASP A 29 4.36 -11.41 13.22
C ASP A 29 4.05 -12.12 11.90
N LEU A 30 4.67 -11.70 10.80
CA LEU A 30 4.49 -12.36 9.52
C LEU A 30 4.99 -13.80 9.56
N PRO A 31 4.35 -14.72 8.83
CA PRO A 31 4.82 -16.11 8.76
C PRO A 31 6.18 -16.19 8.07
N ALA A 32 7.04 -17.07 8.57
CA ALA A 32 8.25 -17.43 7.88
C ALA A 32 7.91 -18.26 6.64
N LEU A 33 8.36 -17.82 5.46
CA LEU A 33 8.14 -18.52 4.19
C LEU A 33 9.48 -18.93 3.58
N GLU A 34 9.46 -20.03 2.83
CA GLU A 34 10.60 -20.44 2.02
C GLU A 34 10.70 -19.54 0.77
N PRO A 35 11.84 -18.86 0.56
CA PRO A 35 12.01 -18.01 -0.62
C PRO A 35 12.12 -18.86 -1.90
N MET A 36 11.63 -18.29 -3.00
CA MET A 36 11.75 -18.89 -4.33
C MET A 36 13.16 -18.62 -4.87
N HIS A 37 14.11 -19.54 -4.63
CA HIS A 37 15.50 -19.35 -5.02
C HIS A 37 15.72 -19.28 -6.54
N ASP A 38 14.87 -19.95 -7.33
CA ASP A 38 14.91 -20.02 -8.78
C ASP A 38 13.95 -19.00 -9.46
N TRP A 39 13.60 -17.91 -8.75
CA TRP A 39 12.61 -16.96 -9.26
C TRP A 39 13.02 -16.25 -10.57
N LYS A 40 14.33 -16.09 -10.82
CA LYS A 40 14.84 -15.47 -12.05
C LYS A 40 14.61 -16.36 -13.28
N GLU A 41 14.88 -17.63 -13.14
CA GLU A 41 14.58 -18.63 -14.17
C GLU A 41 13.08 -18.79 -14.37
N ARG A 42 12.32 -18.78 -13.29
CA ARG A 42 10.85 -18.80 -13.36
C ARG A 42 10.26 -17.55 -13.98
N LEU A 43 10.88 -16.39 -13.82
CA LEU A 43 10.45 -15.17 -14.50
C LEU A 43 10.43 -15.41 -16.01
N VAL A 44 11.52 -15.90 -16.60
CA VAL A 44 11.60 -16.18 -18.05
C VAL A 44 10.51 -17.17 -18.46
N GLN A 45 10.34 -18.27 -17.72
CA GLN A 45 9.28 -19.26 -17.99
C GLN A 45 7.88 -18.62 -17.93
N LYS A 46 7.64 -17.72 -17.00
CA LYS A 46 6.34 -17.05 -16.83
C LYS A 46 6.12 -15.92 -17.84
N LEU A 47 7.12 -15.43 -18.55
CA LEU A 47 6.93 -14.56 -19.71
C LEU A 47 6.38 -15.36 -20.90
N ASP A 48 6.80 -16.64 -21.06
CA ASP A 48 6.31 -17.56 -22.11
C ASP A 48 5.00 -18.26 -21.73
N ALA A 49 4.81 -18.55 -20.44
CA ALA A 49 3.62 -19.20 -19.90
C ALA A 49 3.10 -18.41 -18.69
N PRO A 50 2.44 -17.25 -18.92
CA PRO A 50 2.02 -16.37 -17.85
C PRO A 50 0.99 -17.04 -16.95
N THR A 51 0.85 -16.49 -15.74
CA THR A 51 -0.16 -16.92 -14.78
C THR A 51 -1.57 -16.79 -15.35
N ALA A 52 -1.79 -15.77 -16.20
CA ALA A 52 -3.04 -15.57 -16.94
C ALA A 52 -2.79 -14.76 -18.22
N GLY A 53 -3.59 -15.01 -19.25
CA GLY A 53 -3.50 -14.31 -20.52
C GLY A 53 -2.52 -14.93 -21.52
N ALA A 54 -2.15 -14.17 -22.54
CA ALA A 54 -1.27 -14.62 -23.61
C ALA A 54 0.22 -14.48 -23.23
N PRO A 55 1.13 -15.29 -23.82
CA PRO A 55 2.58 -15.12 -23.68
C PRO A 55 3.04 -13.72 -24.09
N LEU A 56 4.00 -13.14 -23.36
CA LEU A 56 4.51 -11.81 -23.66
C LEU A 56 5.07 -11.72 -25.10
N CYS A 57 5.77 -12.76 -25.57
CA CYS A 57 6.33 -12.81 -26.93
C CYS A 57 5.26 -12.66 -28.01
N SER A 58 4.00 -13.07 -27.77
CA SER A 58 2.90 -12.93 -28.73
C SER A 58 2.38 -11.49 -28.86
N MET A 59 2.74 -10.61 -27.93
CA MET A 59 2.38 -9.19 -27.92
C MET A 59 3.44 -8.31 -28.59
N LEU A 60 4.61 -8.89 -28.93
CA LEU A 60 5.74 -8.13 -29.47
C LEU A 60 5.60 -7.92 -30.98
N SER A 61 5.96 -6.73 -31.43
CA SER A 61 6.04 -6.38 -32.85
C SER A 61 7.26 -5.49 -33.15
N PRO A 62 7.80 -5.50 -34.38
CA PRO A 62 8.92 -4.65 -34.74
C PRO A 62 8.58 -3.16 -34.58
N LYS A 63 9.54 -2.37 -34.08
CA LYS A 63 9.43 -0.91 -33.90
C LYS A 63 8.39 -0.44 -32.88
N GLN A 64 7.92 -1.32 -32.04
CA GLN A 64 6.98 -1.02 -30.95
C GLN A 64 7.65 -0.15 -29.88
N HIS A 65 6.97 0.87 -29.37
CA HIS A 65 7.37 1.61 -28.18
C HIS A 65 6.88 0.87 -26.94
N ILE A 66 7.80 0.31 -26.17
CA ILE A 66 7.53 -0.47 -24.98
C ILE A 66 7.78 0.40 -23.75
N VAL A 67 6.75 0.59 -22.92
CA VAL A 67 6.88 1.33 -21.68
C VAL A 67 6.75 0.40 -20.48
N LEU A 68 7.76 0.43 -19.62
CA LEU A 68 7.80 -0.28 -18.35
C LEU A 68 7.40 0.67 -17.22
N LEU A 69 6.21 0.48 -16.67
CA LEU A 69 5.77 1.19 -15.47
C LEU A 69 6.46 0.56 -14.25
N VAL A 70 7.21 1.34 -13.51
CA VAL A 70 7.99 0.86 -12.36
C VAL A 70 7.61 1.65 -11.12
N GLU A 71 7.33 0.97 -10.03
CA GLU A 71 7.07 1.60 -8.74
C GLU A 71 8.29 2.34 -8.16
N ASP A 72 8.05 3.30 -7.29
CA ASP A 72 9.09 4.11 -6.66
C ASP A 72 9.86 3.37 -5.54
N ASN A 73 10.74 4.09 -4.83
CA ASN A 73 11.56 3.56 -3.72
C ASN A 73 10.76 3.20 -2.45
N THR A 74 9.48 3.53 -2.36
CA THR A 74 8.62 3.10 -1.24
C THR A 74 8.20 1.63 -1.33
N ARG A 75 8.65 0.91 -2.35
CA ARG A 75 8.37 -0.51 -2.57
C ARG A 75 9.66 -1.30 -2.81
N HIS A 76 9.66 -2.55 -2.40
CA HIS A 76 10.86 -3.42 -2.37
C HIS A 76 10.96 -4.41 -3.54
N THR A 77 10.16 -4.25 -4.61
CA THR A 77 10.31 -5.08 -5.82
C THR A 77 11.76 -5.07 -6.29
N PRO A 78 12.37 -6.24 -6.57
CA PRO A 78 13.76 -6.34 -7.02
C PRO A 78 13.92 -5.92 -8.49
N VAL A 79 13.54 -4.67 -8.79
CA VAL A 79 13.48 -4.12 -10.16
C VAL A 79 14.83 -4.19 -10.86
N LYS A 80 15.92 -3.84 -10.14
CA LYS A 80 17.29 -3.90 -10.70
C LYS A 80 17.71 -5.29 -11.16
N GLU A 81 17.04 -6.34 -10.65
CA GLU A 81 17.29 -7.72 -11.07
C GLU A 81 16.31 -8.18 -12.15
N ILE A 82 15.07 -7.67 -12.14
CA ILE A 82 14.05 -7.98 -13.15
C ILE A 82 14.38 -7.33 -14.51
N LEU A 83 14.83 -6.06 -14.50
CA LEU A 83 15.04 -5.29 -15.73
C LEU A 83 16.01 -5.94 -16.73
N PRO A 84 17.22 -6.38 -16.32
CA PRO A 84 18.12 -7.05 -17.27
C PRO A 84 17.48 -8.30 -17.89
N ILE A 85 16.82 -9.14 -17.08
CA ILE A 85 16.16 -10.37 -17.54
C ILE A 85 15.04 -10.07 -18.55
N LEU A 86 14.21 -9.07 -18.23
CA LEU A 86 13.11 -8.67 -19.11
C LEU A 86 13.64 -8.06 -20.41
N CYS A 87 14.68 -7.20 -20.36
CA CYS A 87 15.30 -6.61 -21.55
C CYS A 87 15.95 -7.68 -22.44
N ASP A 88 16.67 -8.63 -21.84
CA ASP A 88 17.26 -9.75 -22.59
C ASP A 88 16.17 -10.58 -23.27
N TYR A 89 15.05 -10.85 -22.57
CA TYR A 89 13.90 -11.55 -23.15
C TYR A 89 13.31 -10.77 -24.33
N LEU A 90 13.04 -9.46 -24.17
CA LEU A 90 12.49 -8.63 -25.25
C LEU A 90 13.43 -8.55 -26.45
N CYS A 91 14.75 -8.41 -26.23
CA CYS A 91 15.75 -8.42 -27.29
C CYS A 91 15.85 -9.75 -28.02
N ALA A 92 15.76 -10.87 -27.31
CA ALA A 92 15.74 -12.21 -27.90
C ALA A 92 14.52 -12.41 -28.83
N HIS A 93 13.43 -11.68 -28.60
CA HIS A 93 12.22 -11.67 -29.43
C HIS A 93 12.16 -10.51 -30.45
N GLY A 94 13.29 -9.87 -30.73
CA GLY A 94 13.45 -8.92 -31.82
C GLY A 94 13.22 -7.45 -31.49
N CYS A 95 13.07 -7.09 -30.23
CA CYS A 95 13.03 -5.70 -29.79
C CYS A 95 14.46 -5.14 -29.60
N ALA A 96 14.64 -3.85 -29.78
CA ALA A 96 15.91 -3.15 -29.45
C ALA A 96 15.75 -2.44 -28.11
N LEU A 97 16.83 -2.29 -27.32
CA LEU A 97 16.81 -1.53 -26.06
C LEU A 97 16.32 -0.10 -26.24
N SER A 98 16.61 0.52 -27.41
CA SER A 98 16.14 1.89 -27.73
C SER A 98 14.61 2.01 -27.87
N GLN A 99 13.88 0.92 -27.92
CA GLN A 99 12.41 0.87 -27.96
C GLN A 99 11.80 0.82 -26.55
N ILE A 100 12.63 0.59 -25.52
CA ILE A 100 12.19 0.37 -24.14
C ILE A 100 12.40 1.65 -23.34
N GLU A 101 11.35 2.15 -22.74
CA GLU A 101 11.36 3.30 -21.84
C GLU A 101 10.84 2.90 -20.46
N ILE A 102 11.48 3.40 -19.39
CA ILE A 102 10.97 3.29 -18.03
C ILE A 102 10.23 4.56 -17.67
N LEU A 103 8.99 4.40 -17.18
CA LEU A 103 8.24 5.44 -16.52
C LEU A 103 8.08 5.07 -15.04
N ILE A 104 8.74 5.83 -14.15
CA ILE A 104 8.53 5.68 -12.71
C ILE A 104 7.13 6.16 -12.35
N ALA A 105 6.43 5.35 -11.58
CA ALA A 105 5.03 5.50 -11.19
C ALA A 105 4.88 5.80 -9.69
N PRO A 106 5.25 7.02 -9.19
CA PRO A 106 5.23 7.35 -7.77
C PRO A 106 3.82 7.65 -7.23
N GLY A 107 2.83 7.82 -8.11
CA GLY A 107 1.52 8.31 -7.72
C GLY A 107 1.59 9.75 -7.22
N THR A 108 1.21 9.99 -5.96
CA THR A 108 1.26 11.31 -5.32
C THR A 108 2.54 11.54 -4.50
N HIS A 109 3.46 10.57 -4.46
CA HIS A 109 4.74 10.74 -3.80
C HIS A 109 5.64 11.73 -4.54
N ARG A 110 6.75 12.15 -3.90
CA ARG A 110 7.77 12.94 -4.57
C ARG A 110 8.52 12.14 -5.63
N VAL A 111 9.10 12.82 -6.58
CA VAL A 111 10.04 12.21 -7.53
C VAL A 111 11.30 11.70 -6.80
N MET A 112 11.89 10.64 -7.33
CA MET A 112 13.14 10.05 -6.82
C MET A 112 14.33 10.87 -7.26
N THR A 113 15.37 10.91 -6.41
CA THR A 113 16.68 11.47 -6.76
C THR A 113 17.46 10.53 -7.70
N GLU A 114 18.55 10.99 -8.32
CA GLU A 114 19.38 10.15 -9.18
C GLU A 114 19.98 8.95 -8.42
N ASP A 115 20.40 9.15 -7.16
CA ASP A 115 20.94 8.06 -6.32
C ASP A 115 19.86 7.02 -6.01
N GLU A 116 18.63 7.46 -5.71
CA GLU A 116 17.49 6.57 -5.49
C GLU A 116 17.10 5.81 -6.77
N LEU A 117 17.15 6.47 -7.93
CA LEU A 117 16.95 5.80 -9.23
C LEU A 117 18.01 4.74 -9.47
N LEU A 118 19.30 5.06 -9.23
CA LEU A 118 20.39 4.11 -9.38
C LEU A 118 20.24 2.91 -8.45
N GLU A 119 19.84 3.13 -7.19
CA GLU A 119 19.60 2.04 -6.23
C GLU A 119 18.44 1.15 -6.66
N LYS A 120 17.34 1.74 -7.12
CA LYS A 120 16.09 1.04 -7.51
C LYS A 120 16.23 0.30 -8.84
N LEU A 121 16.75 0.97 -9.87
CA LEU A 121 16.79 0.47 -11.24
C LEU A 121 18.09 -0.29 -11.58
N GLY A 122 19.16 0.02 -10.86
CA GLY A 122 20.50 -0.52 -11.09
C GLY A 122 21.23 0.13 -12.27
N PRO A 123 22.56 -0.09 -12.37
CA PRO A 123 23.40 0.55 -13.36
C PRO A 123 23.02 0.19 -14.81
N PHE A 124 22.53 -1.04 -15.04
CA PHE A 124 22.10 -1.46 -16.39
C PHE A 124 21.02 -0.54 -16.97
N ALA A 125 19.97 -0.28 -16.21
CA ALA A 125 18.87 0.56 -16.69
C ALA A 125 19.28 2.02 -16.83
N MET A 126 20.09 2.55 -15.90
CA MET A 126 20.60 3.91 -15.95
C MET A 126 21.49 4.17 -17.15
N GLU A 127 22.24 3.16 -17.63
CA GLU A 127 23.16 3.30 -18.77
C GLU A 127 22.46 3.09 -20.13
N HIS A 128 21.44 2.20 -20.19
CA HIS A 128 20.95 1.69 -21.46
C HIS A 128 19.51 2.07 -21.80
N LEU A 129 18.70 2.51 -20.83
CA LEU A 129 17.28 2.78 -21.04
C LEU A 129 16.96 4.26 -20.87
N LYS A 130 15.96 4.72 -21.59
CA LYS A 130 15.34 6.03 -21.31
C LYS A 130 14.51 5.93 -20.04
N ILE A 131 14.71 6.87 -19.10
CA ILE A 131 14.01 6.91 -17.82
C ILE A 131 13.29 8.25 -17.69
N SER A 132 12.00 8.19 -17.35
CA SER A 132 11.18 9.34 -17.00
C SER A 132 10.45 9.08 -15.68
N GLN A 133 10.04 10.14 -15.00
CA GLN A 133 9.26 10.04 -13.77
C GLN A 133 7.95 10.78 -13.94
N HIS A 134 6.87 10.19 -13.47
CA HIS A 134 5.57 10.83 -13.45
C HIS A 134 5.52 11.89 -12.34
N ASP A 135 4.97 13.06 -12.66
CA ASP A 135 4.53 14.08 -11.70
C ASP A 135 3.03 14.31 -11.90
N TYR A 136 2.23 13.91 -10.92
CA TYR A 136 0.75 14.03 -10.97
C TYR A 136 0.23 15.47 -11.02
N ARG A 137 1.11 16.46 -10.77
CA ARG A 137 0.81 17.90 -10.80
C ARG A 137 1.14 18.54 -12.15
N ASP A 138 1.98 17.91 -12.94
CA ASP A 138 2.38 18.44 -14.26
C ASP A 138 1.31 18.16 -15.31
N ALA A 139 0.35 19.08 -15.43
CA ALA A 139 -0.72 18.98 -16.44
C ALA A 139 -0.21 18.89 -17.89
N SER A 140 1.01 19.35 -18.18
CA SER A 140 1.58 19.30 -19.53
C SER A 140 1.97 17.88 -19.95
N SER A 141 2.29 17.02 -18.98
CA SER A 141 2.61 15.62 -19.20
C SER A 141 1.39 14.70 -19.25
N LEU A 142 0.18 15.22 -18.99
CA LEU A 142 -1.05 14.44 -18.92
C LEU A 142 -1.85 14.47 -20.22
N VAL A 143 -2.57 13.37 -20.46
CA VAL A 143 -3.58 13.22 -21.51
C VAL A 143 -4.91 12.85 -20.85
N THR A 144 -5.99 13.51 -21.25
CA THR A 144 -7.34 13.18 -20.80
C THR A 144 -7.99 12.20 -21.76
N LEU A 145 -8.46 11.09 -21.22
CA LEU A 145 -9.25 10.08 -21.94
C LEU A 145 -10.72 10.14 -21.49
N GLU A 146 -11.55 9.31 -22.11
CA GLU A 146 -12.95 9.20 -21.71
C GLU A 146 -13.05 8.64 -20.29
N SER A 147 -13.90 9.27 -19.45
CA SER A 147 -14.15 8.89 -18.06
C SER A 147 -14.68 7.46 -17.94
N VAL A 148 -14.43 6.85 -16.78
CA VAL A 148 -15.06 5.58 -16.38
C VAL A 148 -15.98 5.81 -15.19
N SER A 149 -16.86 4.85 -14.87
CA SER A 149 -17.81 5.01 -13.76
C SER A 149 -17.83 3.75 -12.89
N VAL A 150 -17.75 3.94 -11.57
CA VAL A 150 -17.81 2.87 -10.59
C VAL A 150 -18.78 3.24 -9.48
N SER A 151 -19.79 2.41 -9.27
CA SER A 151 -20.80 2.60 -8.20
C SER A 151 -21.41 4.01 -8.18
N GLY A 152 -21.61 4.61 -9.37
CA GLY A 152 -22.18 5.95 -9.51
C GLY A 152 -21.18 7.09 -9.29
N ILE A 153 -19.90 6.80 -9.09
CA ILE A 153 -18.83 7.79 -9.06
C ILE A 153 -18.19 7.84 -10.44
N GLU A 154 -18.21 9.00 -11.07
CA GLU A 154 -17.49 9.25 -12.32
C GLU A 154 -16.01 9.48 -12.01
N ILE A 155 -15.14 8.72 -12.66
CA ILE A 155 -13.70 8.82 -12.56
C ILE A 155 -13.16 9.41 -13.86
N PRO A 156 -12.76 10.69 -13.88
CA PRO A 156 -12.09 11.28 -15.03
C PRO A 156 -10.75 10.59 -15.22
N VAL A 157 -10.39 10.24 -16.45
CA VAL A 157 -9.15 9.54 -16.76
C VAL A 157 -8.13 10.51 -17.32
N SER A 158 -7.24 10.98 -16.47
CA SER A 158 -6.09 11.84 -16.80
C SER A 158 -4.81 11.07 -16.46
N VAL A 159 -3.98 10.80 -17.46
CA VAL A 159 -2.86 9.85 -17.35
C VAL A 159 -1.62 10.41 -18.05
N ASN A 160 -0.45 10.01 -17.59
CA ASN A 160 0.82 10.37 -18.20
C ASN A 160 0.86 9.98 -19.69
N ARG A 161 1.26 10.95 -20.52
CA ARG A 161 1.32 10.82 -21.98
C ARG A 161 2.16 9.62 -22.42
N THR A 162 3.32 9.39 -21.78
CA THR A 162 4.19 8.26 -22.11
C THR A 162 3.47 6.91 -21.96
N ALA A 163 2.61 6.77 -20.94
CA ALA A 163 1.83 5.53 -20.76
C ALA A 163 0.74 5.37 -21.84
N VAL A 164 0.11 6.48 -22.26
CA VAL A 164 -0.95 6.46 -23.28
C VAL A 164 -0.39 6.22 -24.70
N GLU A 165 0.80 6.73 -24.99
CA GLU A 165 1.48 6.61 -26.28
C GLU A 165 2.28 5.31 -26.43
N ALA A 166 2.31 4.44 -25.43
CA ALA A 166 2.94 3.13 -25.49
C ALA A 166 2.19 2.21 -26.47
N ASP A 167 2.92 1.46 -27.30
CA ASP A 167 2.37 0.36 -28.10
C ASP A 167 2.24 -0.92 -27.27
N LEU A 168 3.05 -1.05 -26.19
CA LEU A 168 2.98 -2.12 -25.20
C LEU A 168 3.29 -1.55 -23.83
N LEU A 169 2.36 -1.67 -22.91
CA LEU A 169 2.46 -1.15 -21.54
C LEU A 169 2.57 -2.29 -20.54
N ILE A 170 3.72 -2.38 -19.84
CA ILE A 170 4.01 -3.44 -18.89
C ILE A 170 4.19 -2.85 -17.49
N GLY A 171 3.43 -3.35 -16.52
CA GLY A 171 3.54 -2.92 -15.12
C GLY A 171 4.42 -3.84 -14.28
N LEU A 172 5.42 -3.28 -13.59
CA LEU A 172 6.30 -3.99 -12.65
C LEU A 172 6.01 -3.53 -11.22
N GLY A 173 5.80 -4.47 -10.30
CA GLY A 173 5.54 -4.11 -8.92
C GLY A 173 5.38 -5.32 -7.99
N ASN A 174 4.96 -5.06 -6.75
CA ASN A 174 4.69 -6.09 -5.76
C ASN A 174 3.23 -6.09 -5.30
N ILE A 175 2.80 -7.23 -4.77
CA ILE A 175 1.46 -7.40 -4.21
C ILE A 175 1.58 -7.60 -2.70
N ILE A 176 1.06 -6.62 -1.94
CA ILE A 176 0.93 -6.64 -0.48
C ILE A 176 -0.48 -6.20 -0.09
N PRO A 177 -0.98 -6.50 1.11
CA PRO A 177 -2.25 -5.95 1.61
C PRO A 177 -2.25 -4.42 1.57
N HIS A 178 -3.38 -3.82 1.22
CA HIS A 178 -3.50 -2.36 1.08
C HIS A 178 -4.82 -1.85 1.66
N PRO A 179 -4.81 -0.79 2.50
CA PRO A 179 -6.01 -0.33 3.21
C PRO A 179 -7.17 0.07 2.30
N ASN A 180 -6.91 0.72 1.16
CA ASN A 180 -7.97 1.25 0.28
C ASN A 180 -8.30 0.35 -0.91
N ALA A 181 -7.32 -0.36 -1.47
CA ALA A 181 -7.48 -1.17 -2.68
C ALA A 181 -7.51 -2.68 -2.42
N GLY A 182 -7.54 -3.10 -1.14
CA GLY A 182 -7.43 -4.50 -0.73
C GLY A 182 -6.00 -5.04 -0.82
N TYR A 183 -5.40 -4.92 -1.99
CA TYR A 183 -3.99 -5.25 -2.27
C TYR A 183 -3.36 -4.20 -3.18
N SER A 184 -2.02 -4.07 -3.15
CA SER A 184 -1.22 -3.32 -4.14
C SER A 184 -1.04 -4.15 -5.42
N GLY A 185 -0.24 -3.67 -6.36
CA GLY A 185 0.03 -4.34 -7.62
C GLY A 185 -1.14 -4.30 -8.62
N GLY A 186 -0.98 -5.03 -9.73
CA GLY A 186 -1.97 -5.02 -10.81
C GLY A 186 -2.17 -3.62 -11.39
N ALA A 187 -3.41 -3.24 -11.63
CA ALA A 187 -3.80 -1.93 -12.14
C ALA A 187 -3.30 -0.74 -11.31
N LYS A 188 -2.93 -0.97 -10.04
CA LYS A 188 -2.46 0.09 -9.13
C LYS A 188 -1.14 0.74 -9.56
N ILE A 189 -0.34 0.08 -10.39
CA ILE A 189 0.86 0.67 -10.99
C ILE A 189 0.50 1.84 -11.91
N LEU A 190 -0.68 1.83 -12.51
CA LEU A 190 -1.16 2.88 -13.39
C LEU A 190 -1.97 3.94 -12.64
N ASP A 191 -2.96 3.52 -11.86
CA ASP A 191 -3.76 4.40 -10.99
C ASP A 191 -3.58 3.98 -9.52
N PRO A 192 -2.93 4.83 -8.69
CA PRO A 192 -2.53 6.22 -8.90
C PRO A 192 -1.19 6.43 -9.60
N GLY A 193 -0.41 5.38 -9.87
CA GLY A 193 1.02 5.46 -10.21
C GLY A 193 1.38 6.48 -11.29
N CYS A 194 0.59 6.56 -12.37
CA CYS A 194 0.82 7.44 -13.53
C CYS A 194 -0.36 8.35 -13.85
N CYS A 195 -1.32 8.52 -12.92
CA CYS A 195 -2.52 9.32 -13.13
C CYS A 195 -2.41 10.72 -12.55
N GLY A 196 -3.13 11.66 -13.16
CA GLY A 196 -3.25 13.02 -12.67
C GLY A 196 -4.17 13.13 -11.45
N LYS A 197 -4.13 14.31 -10.80
CA LYS A 197 -4.79 14.59 -9.52
C LYS A 197 -6.28 14.22 -9.51
N GLU A 198 -7.02 14.53 -10.59
CA GLU A 198 -8.46 14.28 -10.64
C GLU A 198 -8.79 12.78 -10.64
N THR A 199 -8.03 11.96 -11.38
CA THR A 199 -8.20 10.50 -11.42
C THR A 199 -7.89 9.91 -10.05
N VAL A 200 -6.73 10.25 -9.49
CA VAL A 200 -6.30 9.77 -8.17
C VAL A 200 -7.31 10.16 -7.09
N SER A 201 -7.79 11.40 -7.11
CA SER A 201 -8.82 11.85 -6.16
C SER A 201 -10.10 11.04 -6.27
N ALA A 202 -10.60 10.81 -7.49
CA ALA A 202 -11.85 10.07 -7.72
C ALA A 202 -11.77 8.61 -7.23
N THR A 203 -10.67 7.91 -7.51
CA THR A 203 -10.48 6.53 -7.04
C THR A 203 -10.31 6.45 -5.52
N HIS A 204 -9.64 7.42 -4.89
CA HIS A 204 -9.56 7.50 -3.43
C HIS A 204 -10.91 7.84 -2.79
N ILE A 205 -11.71 8.74 -3.39
CA ILE A 205 -13.09 9.00 -2.96
C ILE A 205 -13.93 7.73 -3.01
N SER A 206 -13.79 6.94 -4.08
CA SER A 206 -14.52 5.67 -4.20
C SER A 206 -14.18 4.73 -3.04
N ALA A 207 -12.91 4.70 -2.61
CA ALA A 207 -12.48 3.95 -1.43
C ALA A 207 -13.09 4.49 -0.14
N ALA A 208 -13.00 5.80 0.09
CA ALA A 208 -13.50 6.44 1.32
C ALA A 208 -15.01 6.30 1.54
N LEU A 209 -15.77 6.20 0.43
CA LEU A 209 -17.24 6.14 0.47
C LEU A 209 -17.80 4.70 0.53
N MET A 210 -16.97 3.66 0.48
CA MET A 210 -17.41 2.26 0.57
C MET A 210 -18.14 1.91 1.88
N GLY A 211 -17.86 2.62 2.98
CA GLY A 211 -18.47 2.34 4.29
C GLY A 211 -17.86 1.17 5.06
N TYR A 212 -16.80 0.57 4.55
CA TYR A 212 -16.01 -0.48 5.19
C TYR A 212 -14.53 -0.35 4.78
N LEU A 213 -13.63 -0.99 5.54
CA LEU A 213 -12.20 -1.04 5.24
C LEU A 213 -11.89 -2.29 4.41
N PRO A 214 -11.39 -2.16 3.17
CA PRO A 214 -11.25 -3.30 2.24
C PRO A 214 -9.92 -4.05 2.38
N LEU A 215 -9.15 -3.84 3.45
CA LEU A 215 -7.85 -4.51 3.65
C LEU A 215 -7.96 -6.01 3.40
N GLY A 216 -7.16 -6.55 2.48
CA GLY A 216 -7.15 -7.97 2.14
C GLY A 216 -8.35 -8.47 1.32
N GLN A 217 -9.25 -7.60 0.87
CA GLN A 217 -10.35 -7.95 -0.02
C GLN A 217 -9.92 -7.77 -1.47
N MET A 218 -9.97 -8.84 -2.27
CA MET A 218 -9.54 -8.82 -3.67
C MET A 218 -10.52 -8.06 -4.57
N GLU A 219 -11.82 -8.15 -4.24
CA GLU A 219 -12.89 -7.47 -4.95
C GLU A 219 -13.44 -6.36 -4.06
N ASN A 220 -13.34 -5.13 -4.51
CA ASN A 220 -13.89 -3.95 -3.85
C ASN A 220 -14.05 -2.80 -4.84
N GLN A 221 -14.85 -1.80 -4.48
CA GLN A 221 -15.19 -0.68 -5.36
C GLN A 221 -13.96 0.13 -5.81
N CYS A 222 -12.97 0.35 -4.93
CA CYS A 222 -11.74 1.04 -5.30
C CYS A 222 -10.96 0.23 -6.34
N ARG A 223 -10.77 -1.06 -6.13
CA ARG A 223 -10.09 -1.97 -7.06
C ARG A 223 -10.76 -1.99 -8.43
N ASP A 224 -12.10 -2.01 -8.48
CA ASP A 224 -12.85 -1.95 -9.73
C ASP A 224 -12.56 -0.64 -10.49
N GLY A 225 -12.50 0.49 -9.78
CA GLY A 225 -12.12 1.78 -10.37
C GLY A 225 -10.73 1.76 -11.00
N LEU A 226 -9.74 1.29 -10.25
CA LEU A 226 -8.36 1.16 -10.74
C LEU A 226 -8.29 0.30 -12.02
N GLU A 227 -9.01 -0.82 -12.04
CA GLU A 227 -9.02 -1.74 -13.18
C GLU A 227 -9.75 -1.18 -14.40
N GLN A 228 -10.81 -0.40 -14.21
CA GLN A 228 -11.47 0.28 -15.31
C GLN A 228 -10.59 1.38 -15.93
N VAL A 229 -9.86 2.15 -15.08
CA VAL A 229 -8.86 3.11 -15.57
C VAL A 229 -7.76 2.39 -16.34
N ALA A 230 -7.22 1.29 -15.80
CA ALA A 230 -6.17 0.52 -16.47
C ALA A 230 -6.62 -0.07 -17.83
N ARG A 231 -7.87 -0.55 -17.93
CA ARG A 231 -8.45 -0.99 -19.21
C ARG A 231 -8.60 0.17 -20.21
N ARG A 232 -9.00 1.34 -19.73
CA ARG A 232 -9.17 2.55 -20.58
C ARG A 232 -7.85 3.01 -21.18
N VAL A 233 -6.74 2.90 -20.42
CA VAL A 233 -5.39 3.28 -20.86
C VAL A 233 -4.76 2.21 -21.73
N GLY A 234 -5.02 0.95 -21.46
CA GLY A 234 -4.42 -0.19 -22.15
C GLY A 234 -3.22 -0.76 -21.42
N LEU A 235 -3.34 -1.06 -20.12
CA LEU A 235 -2.32 -1.86 -19.43
C LEU A 235 -2.38 -3.30 -19.94
N ASP A 236 -1.34 -3.73 -20.67
CA ASP A 236 -1.34 -5.00 -21.42
C ASP A 236 -0.87 -6.17 -20.56
N PHE A 237 0.16 -5.95 -19.75
CA PHE A 237 0.84 -7.04 -19.03
C PHE A 237 1.36 -6.57 -17.68
N ILE A 238 1.37 -7.46 -16.70
CA ILE A 238 2.03 -7.21 -15.41
C ILE A 238 3.10 -8.26 -15.09
N ILE A 239 4.12 -7.83 -14.37
CA ILE A 239 5.09 -8.67 -13.68
C ILE A 239 5.04 -8.27 -12.22
N ASN A 240 4.40 -9.07 -11.40
CA ASN A 240 4.27 -8.75 -9.97
C ASN A 240 4.89 -9.87 -9.12
N VAL A 241 5.65 -9.46 -8.11
CA VAL A 241 6.21 -10.37 -7.11
C VAL A 241 5.44 -10.29 -5.80
N VAL A 242 5.48 -11.36 -5.03
CA VAL A 242 5.13 -11.36 -3.60
C VAL A 242 6.41 -11.58 -2.82
N LEU A 243 6.62 -10.74 -1.81
CA LEU A 243 7.83 -10.77 -0.98
C LEU A 243 7.48 -11.25 0.42
N ASP A 244 8.47 -11.81 1.12
CA ASP A 244 8.37 -12.12 2.55
C ASP A 244 8.82 -10.93 3.43
N ALA A 245 8.88 -11.14 4.74
CA ALA A 245 9.29 -10.13 5.71
C ALA A 245 10.73 -9.61 5.51
N GLU A 246 11.59 -10.39 4.87
CA GLU A 246 12.97 -10.06 4.54
C GLU A 246 13.15 -9.54 3.11
N ASN A 247 12.06 -9.20 2.42
CA ASN A 247 12.02 -8.74 1.03
C ASN A 247 12.56 -9.78 0.01
N ARG A 248 12.49 -11.08 0.32
CA ARG A 248 12.83 -12.16 -0.61
C ARG A 248 11.60 -12.56 -1.41
N VAL A 249 11.77 -12.89 -2.69
CA VAL A 249 10.67 -13.33 -3.55
C VAL A 249 10.17 -14.71 -3.09
N VAL A 250 8.87 -14.79 -2.79
CA VAL A 250 8.18 -16.03 -2.42
C VAL A 250 7.16 -16.48 -3.46
N ASP A 251 6.71 -15.56 -4.31
CA ASP A 251 5.91 -15.87 -5.49
C ASP A 251 6.09 -14.81 -6.58
N LEU A 252 5.78 -15.18 -7.80
CA LEU A 252 5.86 -14.36 -9.00
C LEU A 252 4.67 -14.67 -9.91
N VAL A 253 3.93 -13.64 -10.31
CA VAL A 253 2.80 -13.72 -11.23
C VAL A 253 2.99 -12.77 -12.40
N THR A 254 2.57 -13.21 -13.59
CA THR A 254 2.70 -12.44 -14.83
C THR A 254 1.45 -12.58 -15.68
N GLY A 255 1.22 -11.60 -16.56
CA GLY A 255 0.16 -11.66 -17.57
C GLY A 255 -0.94 -10.64 -17.37
N ASP A 256 -2.20 -11.02 -17.59
CA ASP A 256 -3.38 -10.17 -17.45
C ASP A 256 -3.42 -9.48 -16.07
N PHE A 257 -3.54 -8.16 -16.06
CA PHE A 257 -3.41 -7.36 -14.83
C PHE A 257 -4.54 -7.58 -13.80
N VAL A 258 -5.65 -8.21 -14.19
CA VAL A 258 -6.71 -8.61 -13.27
C VAL A 258 -6.48 -10.03 -12.76
N GLN A 259 -6.41 -11.00 -13.67
CA GLN A 259 -6.38 -12.42 -13.30
C GLN A 259 -5.05 -12.81 -12.64
N ALA A 260 -3.91 -12.35 -13.19
CA ALA A 260 -2.60 -12.59 -12.57
C ALA A 260 -2.52 -11.87 -11.20
N HIS A 261 -3.06 -10.65 -11.08
CA HIS A 261 -3.13 -9.97 -9.80
C HIS A 261 -3.95 -10.76 -8.76
N ARG A 262 -5.10 -11.33 -9.13
CA ARG A 262 -5.91 -12.16 -8.21
C ARG A 262 -5.13 -13.38 -7.71
N ALA A 263 -4.40 -14.04 -8.61
CA ALA A 263 -3.51 -15.16 -8.22
C ALA A 263 -2.41 -14.70 -7.24
N GLY A 264 -1.73 -13.59 -7.54
CA GLY A 264 -0.72 -13.01 -6.65
C GLY A 264 -1.28 -12.54 -5.30
N ALA A 265 -2.52 -12.02 -5.27
CA ALA A 265 -3.19 -11.62 -4.04
C ALA A 265 -3.49 -12.84 -3.12
N GLN A 266 -3.77 -14.02 -3.69
CA GLN A 266 -3.87 -15.25 -2.90
C GLN A 266 -2.54 -15.63 -2.25
N SER A 267 -1.43 -15.46 -2.96
CA SER A 267 -0.09 -15.68 -2.40
C SER A 267 0.27 -14.61 -1.36
N ALA A 268 -0.07 -13.34 -1.62
CA ALA A 268 0.13 -12.25 -0.65
C ALA A 268 -0.71 -12.47 0.63
N LYS A 269 -1.93 -13.01 0.51
CA LYS A 269 -2.72 -13.40 1.69
C LYS A 269 -1.99 -14.43 2.56
N LYS A 270 -1.23 -15.35 1.96
CA LYS A 270 -0.42 -16.33 2.70
C LYS A 270 0.82 -15.68 3.31
N ALA A 271 1.46 -14.75 2.59
CA ALA A 271 2.70 -14.11 3.02
C ALA A 271 2.48 -13.08 4.15
N PHE A 272 1.36 -12.38 4.13
CA PHE A 272 1.05 -11.29 5.06
C PHE A 272 -0.09 -11.62 6.02
N GLY A 273 -0.78 -12.74 5.81
CA GLY A 273 -1.87 -13.19 6.67
C GLY A 273 -1.39 -13.68 8.02
N VAL A 274 -1.90 -13.07 9.09
CA VAL A 274 -1.54 -13.40 10.46
C VAL A 274 -2.76 -13.98 11.16
N PRO A 275 -2.80 -15.28 11.47
CA PRO A 275 -3.92 -15.89 12.17
C PRO A 275 -3.99 -15.39 13.61
N LEU A 276 -5.14 -14.87 14.00
CA LEU A 276 -5.42 -14.40 15.35
C LEU A 276 -6.44 -15.30 16.03
N PRO A 277 -6.17 -15.73 17.31
CA PRO A 277 -7.11 -16.57 18.05
C PRO A 277 -8.38 -15.81 18.45
N CYS A 278 -8.26 -14.49 18.67
CA CYS A 278 -9.37 -13.61 19.04
C CYS A 278 -8.99 -12.14 18.81
N GLN A 279 -9.96 -11.24 18.91
CA GLN A 279 -9.69 -9.80 19.05
C GLN A 279 -9.26 -9.48 20.48
N ALA A 280 -8.34 -8.52 20.62
CA ALA A 280 -7.84 -8.04 21.92
C ALA A 280 -8.69 -6.87 22.47
N ASP A 281 -8.68 -6.67 23.79
CA ASP A 281 -9.22 -5.46 24.43
C ASP A 281 -8.21 -4.31 24.36
N ILE A 282 -6.92 -4.62 24.44
CA ILE A 282 -5.79 -3.72 24.29
C ILE A 282 -4.91 -4.29 23.18
N LEU A 283 -4.70 -3.54 22.13
CA LEU A 283 -3.86 -3.95 21.00
C LEU A 283 -2.65 -3.03 20.89
N ILE A 284 -1.45 -3.59 20.92
CA ILE A 284 -0.23 -2.88 20.55
C ILE A 284 -0.01 -3.12 19.07
N SER A 285 -0.10 -2.07 18.25
CA SER A 285 0.08 -2.12 16.80
C SER A 285 1.30 -1.31 16.40
N CYS A 286 2.31 -1.96 15.82
CA CYS A 286 3.53 -1.30 15.37
C CYS A 286 3.40 -0.89 13.92
N SER A 287 3.75 0.36 13.60
CA SER A 287 3.71 0.87 12.23
C SER A 287 4.80 0.27 11.33
N TYR A 288 5.82 -0.36 11.92
CA TYR A 288 6.88 -1.03 11.17
C TYR A 288 6.33 -1.99 10.10
N PRO A 289 6.92 -2.01 8.89
CA PRO A 289 8.07 -1.24 8.40
C PRO A 289 7.71 0.13 7.76
N TYR A 290 6.47 0.57 7.83
CA TYR A 290 5.96 1.81 7.24
C TYR A 290 5.81 2.90 8.30
N ASP A 291 6.94 3.40 8.82
CA ASP A 291 6.98 4.21 10.03
C ASP A 291 7.67 5.58 9.89
N ILE A 292 7.92 6.01 8.65
CA ILE A 292 8.63 7.25 8.34
C ILE A 292 7.80 8.51 8.68
N ASP A 293 6.51 8.52 8.32
CA ASP A 293 5.55 9.59 8.58
C ASP A 293 4.20 8.99 9.00
N TYR A 294 3.28 9.83 9.47
CA TYR A 294 1.96 9.37 9.90
C TYR A 294 1.13 8.83 8.72
N TRP A 295 1.29 9.39 7.51
CA TRP A 295 0.61 8.91 6.31
C TRP A 295 0.85 7.41 6.04
N GLN A 296 2.05 6.94 6.33
CA GLN A 296 2.37 5.52 6.21
C GLN A 296 2.01 4.74 7.47
N CYS A 297 2.23 5.34 8.67
CA CYS A 297 1.95 4.71 9.95
C CYS A 297 0.46 4.36 10.15
N GLU A 298 -0.47 5.11 9.53
CA GLU A 298 -1.91 4.87 9.67
C GLU A 298 -2.34 3.46 9.21
N LYS A 299 -1.55 2.81 8.36
CA LYS A 299 -1.79 1.42 7.95
C LYS A 299 -1.89 0.47 9.14
N ALA A 300 -1.09 0.72 10.20
CA ALA A 300 -1.12 -0.06 11.42
C ALA A 300 -2.43 0.13 12.22
N LEU A 301 -3.09 1.28 12.08
CA LEU A 301 -4.45 1.46 12.62
C LEU A 301 -5.46 0.64 11.84
N ILE A 302 -5.36 0.62 10.51
CA ILE A 302 -6.27 -0.15 9.66
C ILE A 302 -6.14 -1.66 9.95
N SER A 303 -4.92 -2.20 10.05
CA SER A 303 -4.71 -3.58 10.49
C SER A 303 -5.23 -3.80 11.92
N GLY A 304 -4.98 -2.83 12.81
CA GLY A 304 -5.46 -2.84 14.19
C GLY A 304 -6.97 -2.90 14.33
N TYR A 305 -7.72 -2.28 13.42
CA TYR A 305 -9.19 -2.33 13.40
C TYR A 305 -9.73 -3.77 13.40
N PHE A 306 -9.09 -4.65 12.65
CA PHE A 306 -9.50 -6.06 12.55
C PHE A 306 -9.06 -6.89 13.76
N ALA A 307 -8.04 -6.44 14.50
CA ALA A 307 -7.46 -7.18 15.62
C ALA A 307 -7.94 -6.71 17.01
N VAL A 308 -8.60 -5.56 17.10
CA VAL A 308 -9.13 -4.99 18.35
C VAL A 308 -10.64 -5.15 18.44
N LYS A 309 -11.17 -5.36 19.64
CA LYS A 309 -12.61 -5.33 19.91
C LYS A 309 -13.18 -3.92 19.79
N LYS A 310 -14.44 -3.79 19.40
CA LYS A 310 -15.15 -2.50 19.46
C LYS A 310 -15.12 -1.95 20.89
N GLY A 311 -14.76 -0.66 21.03
CA GLY A 311 -14.55 -0.01 22.32
C GLY A 311 -13.24 -0.44 23.02
N GLY A 312 -12.36 -1.13 22.31
CA GLY A 312 -11.00 -1.45 22.77
C GLY A 312 -10.06 -0.25 22.73
N ILE A 313 -8.78 -0.51 22.98
CA ILE A 313 -7.69 0.48 22.90
C ILE A 313 -6.66 -0.03 21.91
N ILE A 314 -6.30 0.78 20.90
CA ILE A 314 -5.11 0.55 20.06
C ILE A 314 -3.99 1.45 20.58
N ILE A 315 -2.88 0.85 20.95
CA ILE A 315 -1.64 1.55 21.27
C ILE A 315 -0.78 1.52 20.00
N LEU A 316 -0.73 2.65 19.29
CA LEU A 316 0.04 2.79 18.07
C LEU A 316 1.49 3.16 18.41
N ALA A 317 2.43 2.27 18.08
CA ALA A 317 3.86 2.54 18.15
C ALA A 317 4.32 3.07 16.78
N ALA A 318 4.42 4.40 16.65
CA ALA A 318 4.63 5.09 15.38
C ALA A 318 5.68 6.21 15.50
N PRO A 319 6.91 6.00 15.05
CA PRO A 319 7.98 7.02 15.09
C PRO A 319 7.61 8.32 14.40
N CYS A 320 7.10 8.27 13.19
CA CYS A 320 6.70 9.42 12.35
C CYS A 320 7.78 10.51 12.27
N LEU A 321 9.05 10.12 12.06
CA LEU A 321 10.20 11.06 12.13
C LEU A 321 10.14 12.19 11.11
N GLU A 322 9.38 12.02 10.01
CA GLU A 322 9.11 13.06 9.02
C GLU A 322 7.75 13.77 9.23
N GLY A 323 7.14 13.61 10.41
CA GLY A 323 5.89 14.28 10.79
C GLY A 323 4.63 13.62 10.24
N LEU A 324 3.65 14.45 9.86
CA LEU A 324 2.33 13.97 9.42
C LEU A 324 2.33 13.38 8.00
N ALA A 325 2.76 14.16 7.03
CA ALA A 325 2.78 13.76 5.62
C ALA A 325 3.49 14.80 4.75
N HIS A 326 4.17 14.37 3.70
CA HIS A 326 4.66 15.26 2.66
C HIS A 326 3.55 15.59 1.65
N ASN A 327 3.48 16.85 1.21
CA ASN A 327 2.55 17.33 0.17
C ASN A 327 1.04 17.21 0.49
N HIS A 328 0.68 16.94 1.75
CA HIS A 328 -0.68 16.71 2.20
C HIS A 328 -1.03 17.56 3.43
N ASP A 329 -0.88 18.90 3.31
CA ASP A 329 -1.02 19.86 4.42
C ASP A 329 -2.42 19.86 5.06
N ASP A 330 -3.45 19.45 4.31
CA ASP A 330 -4.83 19.38 4.79
C ASP A 330 -5.11 18.15 5.68
N LEU A 331 -4.20 17.17 5.76
CA LEU A 331 -4.43 15.90 6.45
C LEU A 331 -4.90 16.08 7.89
N LEU A 332 -4.24 16.95 8.66
CA LEU A 332 -4.59 17.19 10.07
C LEU A 332 -6.01 17.71 10.22
N SER A 333 -6.45 18.60 9.33
CA SER A 333 -7.82 19.16 9.37
C SER A 333 -8.88 18.08 9.15
N TRP A 334 -8.60 17.09 8.29
CA TRP A 334 -9.49 15.97 8.06
C TRP A 334 -9.50 14.96 9.22
N LEU A 335 -8.34 14.69 9.80
CA LEU A 335 -8.20 13.80 10.97
C LEU A 335 -8.94 14.33 12.20
N GLY A 336 -9.11 15.63 12.34
CA GLY A 336 -9.87 16.27 13.43
C GLY A 336 -11.40 16.11 13.33
N MET A 337 -11.94 15.62 12.20
CA MET A 337 -13.39 15.48 11.98
C MET A 337 -13.93 14.14 12.49
N SER A 338 -15.28 14.01 12.54
CA SER A 338 -15.93 12.71 12.54
C SER A 338 -15.91 12.08 11.14
N SER A 339 -16.06 10.76 11.05
CA SER A 339 -16.08 10.09 9.75
C SER A 339 -17.26 10.56 8.88
N GLU A 340 -18.41 10.86 9.50
CA GLU A 340 -19.59 11.35 8.77
C GLU A 340 -19.39 12.77 8.25
N ASP A 341 -18.89 13.70 9.11
CA ASP A 341 -18.60 15.07 8.67
C ASP A 341 -17.55 15.11 7.57
N ALA A 342 -16.50 14.29 7.69
CA ALA A 342 -15.48 14.16 6.66
C ALA A 342 -16.07 13.64 5.33
N LYS A 343 -16.95 12.65 5.35
CA LYS A 343 -17.65 12.14 4.15
C LYS A 343 -18.58 13.19 3.53
N VAL A 344 -19.32 13.94 4.36
CA VAL A 344 -20.19 15.04 3.88
C VAL A 344 -19.35 16.11 3.19
N ARG A 345 -18.28 16.59 3.85
CA ARG A 345 -17.35 17.56 3.27
C ARG A 345 -16.69 17.05 2.00
N LEU A 346 -16.28 15.79 1.97
CA LEU A 346 -15.66 15.15 0.80
C LEU A 346 -16.62 15.17 -0.40
N ARG A 347 -17.87 14.74 -0.22
CA ARG A 347 -18.89 14.77 -1.28
C ARG A 347 -19.15 16.20 -1.78
N TYR A 348 -19.22 17.17 -0.87
CA TYR A 348 -19.40 18.57 -1.24
C TYR A 348 -18.25 19.07 -2.12
N LEU A 349 -17.00 18.92 -1.68
CA LEU A 349 -15.82 19.36 -2.44
C LEU A 349 -15.71 18.67 -3.80
N TRP A 350 -16.03 17.38 -3.87
CA TRP A 350 -16.04 16.65 -5.13
C TRP A 350 -17.09 17.17 -6.10
N SER A 351 -18.32 17.43 -5.63
CA SER A 351 -19.42 17.91 -6.48
C SER A 351 -19.29 19.38 -6.90
N SER A 352 -18.79 20.22 -6.01
CA SER A 352 -18.62 21.66 -6.28
C SER A 352 -17.38 21.97 -7.09
N LYS A 353 -16.45 21.02 -7.25
CA LYS A 353 -15.14 21.23 -7.87
C LYS A 353 -14.28 22.27 -7.14
N GLU A 354 -14.58 22.53 -5.86
CA GLU A 354 -13.77 23.42 -5.05
C GLU A 354 -12.38 22.82 -4.76
N PRO A 355 -11.35 23.66 -4.62
CA PRO A 355 -10.01 23.19 -4.27
C PRO A 355 -9.99 22.44 -2.95
N GLY A 356 -9.22 21.37 -2.85
CA GLY A 356 -9.01 20.60 -1.63
C GLY A 356 -8.11 19.40 -1.88
N ASP A 357 -7.55 18.87 -0.79
CA ASP A 357 -6.81 17.63 -0.83
C ASP A 357 -7.75 16.46 -0.53
N LEU A 358 -8.36 15.94 -1.59
CA LEU A 358 -9.34 14.84 -1.50
C LEU A 358 -8.66 13.49 -1.22
N VAL A 359 -7.36 13.37 -1.49
CA VAL A 359 -6.57 12.17 -1.16
C VAL A 359 -6.36 12.10 0.35
N SER A 360 -5.97 13.23 0.97
CA SER A 360 -5.90 13.36 2.45
C SER A 360 -7.22 13.02 3.13
N ALA A 361 -8.34 13.49 2.56
CA ALA A 361 -9.67 13.17 3.08
C ALA A 361 -9.93 11.65 3.10
N SER A 362 -9.54 10.95 2.04
CA SER A 362 -9.74 9.51 1.93
C SER A 362 -8.94 8.73 2.98
N ILE A 363 -7.66 9.09 3.17
CA ILE A 363 -6.80 8.48 4.20
C ILE A 363 -7.35 8.78 5.59
N ALA A 364 -7.68 10.05 5.87
CA ALA A 364 -8.21 10.46 7.16
C ALA A 364 -9.53 9.75 7.52
N ILE A 365 -10.44 9.54 6.57
CA ILE A 365 -11.70 8.81 6.81
C ILE A 365 -11.42 7.39 7.30
N GLY A 366 -10.40 6.71 6.76
CA GLY A 366 -9.95 5.40 7.24
C GLY A 366 -9.53 5.47 8.71
N ALA A 367 -8.58 6.34 9.04
CA ALA A 367 -8.05 6.51 10.39
C ALA A 367 -9.14 6.93 11.41
N VAL A 368 -10.02 7.85 11.01
CA VAL A 368 -11.14 8.31 11.86
C VAL A 368 -12.16 7.18 12.09
N THR A 369 -12.43 6.35 11.09
CA THR A 369 -13.28 5.16 11.25
C THR A 369 -12.70 4.21 12.32
N VAL A 370 -11.38 4.05 12.36
CA VAL A 370 -10.71 3.25 13.42
C VAL A 370 -10.85 3.94 14.78
N ARG A 371 -10.65 5.26 14.86
CA ARG A 371 -10.81 6.04 16.10
C ARG A 371 -12.25 5.96 16.66
N GLU A 372 -13.26 5.90 15.80
CA GLU A 372 -14.66 5.72 16.22
C GLU A 372 -14.96 4.27 16.66
N HIS A 373 -14.13 3.31 16.27
CA HIS A 373 -14.24 1.91 16.68
C HIS A 373 -13.52 1.64 18.00
N ALA A 374 -12.32 2.22 18.20
CA ALA A 374 -11.45 2.02 19.38
C ALA A 374 -10.76 3.32 19.78
N GLN A 375 -10.40 3.45 21.07
CA GLN A 375 -9.54 4.56 21.51
C GLN A 375 -8.14 4.39 20.94
N ILE A 376 -7.52 5.49 20.51
CA ILE A 376 -6.15 5.47 19.98
C ILE A 376 -5.22 6.15 21.00
N PHE A 377 -4.31 5.33 21.54
CA PHE A 377 -3.15 5.78 22.32
C PHE A 377 -1.95 5.77 21.37
N ILE A 378 -1.09 6.77 21.44
CA ILE A 378 0.05 6.85 20.53
C ILE A 378 1.35 7.18 21.29
N TYR A 379 2.40 6.46 20.91
CA TYR A 379 3.77 6.86 21.22
C TYR A 379 4.47 7.22 19.90
N SER A 380 4.85 8.49 19.77
CA SER A 380 5.52 9.02 18.58
C SER A 380 6.59 10.03 18.99
N GLN A 381 7.69 10.08 18.23
CA GLN A 381 8.77 11.06 18.41
C GLN A 381 8.67 12.21 17.40
N GLY A 382 8.00 12.01 16.27
CA GLY A 382 7.90 12.99 15.19
C GLY A 382 6.62 13.81 15.17
N LEU A 383 5.63 13.49 16.02
CA LEU A 383 4.38 14.23 16.13
C LEU A 383 4.37 15.12 17.38
N THR A 384 3.79 16.31 17.24
CA THR A 384 3.58 17.22 18.37
C THR A 384 2.33 16.86 19.18
N ASP A 385 2.28 17.27 20.45
CA ASP A 385 1.09 17.09 21.31
C ASP A 385 -0.15 17.76 20.71
N GLY A 386 0.02 18.89 20.00
CA GLY A 386 -1.06 19.61 19.33
C GLY A 386 -1.65 18.80 18.17
N GLU A 387 -0.83 18.19 17.35
CA GLU A 387 -1.26 17.31 16.25
C GLU A 387 -1.99 16.08 16.80
N ILE A 388 -1.38 15.40 17.77
CA ILE A 388 -1.97 14.21 18.43
C ILE A 388 -3.35 14.54 19.02
N SER A 389 -3.47 15.68 19.71
CA SER A 389 -4.73 16.13 20.28
C SER A 389 -5.77 16.46 19.22
N THR A 390 -5.37 17.12 18.12
CA THR A 390 -6.26 17.45 17.00
C THR A 390 -6.79 16.19 16.31
N MET A 391 -5.96 15.15 16.19
CA MET A 391 -6.40 13.83 15.68
C MET A 391 -7.38 13.12 16.64
N GLY A 392 -7.59 13.62 17.85
CA GLY A 392 -8.40 12.97 18.88
C GLY A 392 -7.74 11.74 19.47
N TYR A 393 -6.41 11.67 19.43
CA TYR A 393 -5.60 10.61 20.01
C TYR A 393 -5.07 11.04 21.38
N ARG A 394 -4.65 10.07 22.17
CA ARG A 394 -3.96 10.30 23.44
C ARG A 394 -2.48 10.00 23.32
N GLY A 395 -1.63 11.01 23.45
CA GLY A 395 -0.18 10.92 23.38
C GLY A 395 0.44 10.47 24.70
N PHE A 396 1.58 9.77 24.61
CA PHE A 396 2.35 9.29 25.75
C PHE A 396 3.85 9.51 25.55
N SER A 397 4.57 9.75 26.65
CA SER A 397 6.02 9.96 26.65
C SER A 397 6.84 8.67 26.44
N SER A 398 6.21 7.51 26.58
CA SER A 398 6.80 6.20 26.29
C SER A 398 5.71 5.17 25.96
N LEU A 399 6.11 4.11 25.27
CA LEU A 399 5.22 2.99 24.97
C LEU A 399 4.71 2.32 26.24
N GLN A 400 5.59 2.17 27.28
CA GLN A 400 5.20 1.61 28.57
C GLN A 400 4.13 2.45 29.26
N ALA A 401 4.27 3.78 29.25
CA ALA A 401 3.26 4.66 29.85
C ALA A 401 1.89 4.53 29.15
N ALA A 402 1.87 4.33 27.83
CA ALA A 402 0.64 4.06 27.09
C ALA A 402 0.00 2.72 27.49
N VAL A 403 0.80 1.70 27.70
CA VAL A 403 0.34 0.38 28.16
C VAL A 403 -0.20 0.47 29.58
N ASP A 404 0.51 1.10 30.49
CA ASP A 404 0.10 1.23 31.89
C ASP A 404 -1.26 1.94 31.98
N ALA A 405 -1.43 3.03 31.24
CA ALA A 405 -2.71 3.73 31.14
C ALA A 405 -3.83 2.86 30.55
N ALA A 406 -3.54 2.07 29.53
CA ALA A 406 -4.53 1.17 28.93
C ALA A 406 -4.93 0.02 29.88
N LEU A 407 -3.99 -0.47 30.69
CA LEU A 407 -4.24 -1.47 31.72
C LEU A 407 -5.07 -0.92 32.88
N ASP A 408 -4.88 0.35 33.24
CA ASP A 408 -5.72 1.04 34.24
C ASP A 408 -7.17 1.20 33.76
N GLU A 409 -7.37 1.52 32.46
CA GLU A 409 -8.71 1.65 31.88
C GLU A 409 -9.39 0.29 31.64
N LYS A 410 -8.61 -0.75 31.39
CA LYS A 410 -9.09 -2.12 31.13
C LYS A 410 -8.37 -3.13 32.03
N PRO A 411 -8.69 -3.13 33.33
CA PRO A 411 -7.94 -3.92 34.31
C PRO A 411 -8.03 -5.44 34.10
N ASP A 412 -9.03 -5.94 33.35
CA ASP A 412 -9.19 -7.36 33.00
C ASP A 412 -9.02 -7.63 31.50
N GLY A 413 -8.67 -6.62 30.70
CA GLY A 413 -8.58 -6.71 29.25
C GLY A 413 -7.45 -7.63 28.77
N VAL A 414 -7.66 -8.40 27.74
CA VAL A 414 -6.63 -9.20 27.08
C VAL A 414 -5.83 -8.36 26.10
N ILE A 415 -4.54 -8.68 25.95
CA ILE A 415 -3.56 -7.92 25.18
C ILE A 415 -3.21 -8.69 23.91
N GLY A 416 -3.20 -8.00 22.78
CA GLY A 416 -2.63 -8.47 21.52
C GLY A 416 -1.46 -7.60 21.08
N ILE A 417 -0.53 -8.17 20.33
CA ILE A 417 0.61 -7.47 19.75
C ILE A 417 0.68 -7.79 18.26
N LEU A 418 0.67 -6.76 17.39
CA LEU A 418 0.99 -6.83 15.98
C LEU A 418 2.34 -6.17 15.75
N LYS A 419 3.40 -6.97 15.54
CA LYS A 419 4.77 -6.45 15.34
C LYS A 419 4.96 -5.73 14.02
N ARG A 420 4.17 -6.08 13.03
CA ARG A 420 4.19 -5.50 11.69
C ARG A 420 2.78 -5.04 11.28
N GLY A 421 2.17 -4.17 12.10
CA GLY A 421 0.85 -3.62 11.81
C GLY A 421 0.79 -2.85 10.49
N GLY A 422 1.93 -2.32 10.01
CA GLY A 422 2.01 -1.58 8.76
C GLY A 422 1.76 -2.41 7.49
N ASP A 423 1.97 -3.72 7.51
CA ASP A 423 1.82 -4.59 6.33
C ASP A 423 1.10 -5.92 6.60
N CYS A 424 0.83 -6.29 7.83
CA CYS A 424 0.13 -7.54 8.14
C CYS A 424 -1.37 -7.49 7.78
N LEU A 425 -1.91 -8.66 7.49
CA LEU A 425 -3.34 -8.90 7.31
C LEU A 425 -3.87 -9.77 8.47
N PRO A 426 -4.52 -9.19 9.49
CA PRO A 426 -5.10 -9.97 10.57
C PRO A 426 -6.22 -10.89 10.07
N LEU A 427 -6.12 -12.19 10.39
CA LEU A 427 -7.09 -13.22 10.02
C LEU A 427 -7.65 -13.83 11.30
N LEU A 428 -8.88 -13.46 11.65
CA LEU A 428 -9.56 -14.08 12.79
C LEU A 428 -9.95 -15.51 12.44
N ALA A 429 -9.68 -16.45 13.35
CA ALA A 429 -10.17 -17.82 13.27
C ALA A 429 -11.70 -17.80 13.15
N SER A 430 -12.25 -18.48 12.14
CA SER A 430 -13.70 -18.63 11.99
C SER A 430 -14.27 -19.37 13.21
N SER A 431 -15.50 -19.02 13.61
CA SER A 431 -16.17 -19.68 14.74
C SER A 431 -16.43 -21.18 14.51
N GLU A 432 -16.21 -21.67 13.30
CA GLU A 432 -16.36 -23.08 12.91
C GLU A 432 -15.08 -23.94 13.14
N GLU A 433 -13.93 -23.29 13.43
CA GLU A 433 -12.65 -23.96 13.68
C GLU A 433 -12.28 -24.01 15.19
N ARG A 434 -13.23 -23.69 16.08
CA ARG A 434 -13.03 -23.77 17.55
C ARG A 434 -13.70 -24.99 18.17
#